data_57ad4f7e512675670d781193a75305f1
#
_entry.id   57ad4f7e512675670d781193a75305f1
#
_cell.length_a   1.000
_cell.length_b   1.000
_cell.length_c   1.000
_cell.angle_alpha   90.00
_cell.angle_beta   90.00
_cell.angle_gamma   90.00
#
_symmetry.space_group_name_H-M   'P 1'
#
loop_
_entity.id
_entity.type
_entity.pdbx_description
1 polymer ?
#
loop_
_entity_poly.entity_id
_entity_poly.type
_entity_poly.pdbx_seq_one_letter_code
_entity_poly.pdbx_strand_id
1 'polypeptide(L)'
;MMVRDGVTSAFELEVGTGDVAAWYAAREAGQIVNYGVSVGHIPARMKVLGDPGGGLLPAGIGGSGTATDAQMAAMEVILREGLAQGAVAMGFGSAYTPGAPMSEIERMFRVAAEGGVSAHIHMRGGLNGLQDTLAAARAAHAPLHLVHVNTSAGDEIDAFLTTITTARGAGQDVTTEAYPYGAGMTEIQSALFDDWPTWPDARFGLHQLVSSGQRLTRATFGAAREAGGTVIIHGRSEEQTRAAIASPLAMIASDGFIENGRGHPRTSGTFAKVLGKYVREDKVVPLMDAVRRMTLDPAHRLERRTPAMVNKGRIKVGADADLTIFEPATVIDRATYEDATIPSAGIPYVIVGGQIVVDGGNVTAARPGRAIRAPIAAGRR
;
A
#
# COMPACT_ATOMS: atom_id res chain seq x y z
N MET A 1 -16.17 0.96 2.65
CA MET A 1 -15.84 1.92 1.58
C MET A 1 -15.29 1.18 0.35
N MET A 2 -14.15 0.57 0.42
CA MET A 2 -13.47 -0.08 -0.73
C MET A 2 -14.36 -1.02 -1.55
N VAL A 3 -15.22 -1.82 -0.93
CA VAL A 3 -16.14 -2.72 -1.65
C VAL A 3 -17.08 -1.98 -2.63
N ARG A 4 -17.47 -0.73 -2.31
CA ARG A 4 -18.31 0.11 -3.19
C ARG A 4 -17.49 0.76 -4.31
N ASP A 5 -16.18 0.68 -4.26
CA ASP A 5 -15.24 1.00 -5.35
C ASP A 5 -14.83 -0.25 -6.14
N GLY A 6 -15.52 -1.38 -5.93
CA GLY A 6 -15.34 -2.62 -6.67
C GLY A 6 -14.29 -3.58 -6.11
N VAL A 7 -13.73 -3.32 -4.94
CA VAL A 7 -12.68 -4.18 -4.35
C VAL A 7 -13.28 -5.48 -3.83
N THR A 8 -12.76 -6.61 -4.30
CA THR A 8 -13.14 -7.97 -3.86
C THR A 8 -12.09 -8.63 -2.97
N SER A 9 -10.85 -8.17 -3.04
CA SER A 9 -9.74 -8.63 -2.20
C SER A 9 -8.85 -7.45 -1.82
N ALA A 10 -8.55 -7.29 -0.53
CA ALA A 10 -7.72 -6.22 0.01
C ALA A 10 -6.55 -6.80 0.80
N PHE A 11 -5.36 -6.27 0.58
CA PHE A 11 -4.14 -6.70 1.24
C PHE A 11 -3.44 -5.51 1.88
N GLU A 12 -2.96 -5.70 3.11
CA GLU A 12 -2.02 -4.79 3.75
C GLU A 12 -0.60 -5.29 3.48
N LEU A 13 0.12 -4.63 2.58
CA LEU A 13 1.42 -5.13 2.09
C LEU A 13 2.60 -4.22 2.42
N GLU A 14 2.34 -2.92 2.66
CA GLU A 14 3.40 -1.91 2.83
C GLU A 14 4.01 -1.95 4.24
N VAL A 15 3.20 -1.71 5.27
CA VAL A 15 3.67 -1.72 6.66
C VAL A 15 3.62 -3.14 7.23
N GLY A 16 2.54 -3.86 6.94
CA GLY A 16 2.33 -5.21 7.43
C GLY A 16 2.04 -5.28 8.93
N THR A 17 2.27 -6.44 9.51
CA THR A 17 2.08 -6.68 10.94
C THR A 17 3.28 -7.40 11.55
N GLY A 18 3.49 -7.23 12.86
CA GLY A 18 4.48 -7.98 13.65
C GLY A 18 3.95 -9.32 14.19
N ASP A 19 2.63 -9.57 14.09
CA ASP A 19 1.97 -10.80 14.51
C ASP A 19 0.90 -11.20 13.48
N VAL A 20 1.32 -12.01 12.53
CA VAL A 20 0.49 -12.45 11.40
C VAL A 20 -0.66 -13.35 11.87
N ALA A 21 -0.41 -14.22 12.85
CA ALA A 21 -1.44 -15.11 13.38
C ALA A 21 -2.56 -14.32 14.05
N ALA A 22 -2.23 -13.40 14.95
CA ALA A 22 -3.20 -12.55 15.63
C ALA A 22 -3.96 -11.65 14.64
N TRP A 23 -3.28 -11.11 13.61
CA TRP A 23 -3.92 -10.28 12.59
C TRP A 23 -5.03 -11.03 11.84
N TYR A 24 -4.78 -12.29 11.46
CA TYR A 24 -5.79 -13.10 10.79
C TYR A 24 -6.90 -13.51 11.77
N ALA A 25 -6.55 -13.95 13.00
CA ALA A 25 -7.54 -14.36 14.01
C ALA A 25 -8.54 -13.26 14.32
N ALA A 26 -8.11 -11.99 14.40
CA ALA A 26 -8.98 -10.83 14.63
C ALA A 26 -10.02 -10.61 13.51
N ARG A 27 -9.90 -11.28 12.36
CA ARG A 27 -10.78 -11.13 11.20
C ARG A 27 -11.64 -12.37 10.89
N GLU A 28 -11.52 -13.44 11.66
CA GLU A 28 -12.25 -14.71 11.46
C GLU A 28 -13.76 -14.59 11.65
N ALA A 29 -14.25 -13.56 12.35
CA ALA A 29 -15.68 -13.32 12.54
C ALA A 29 -16.44 -12.97 11.23
N GLY A 30 -15.71 -12.86 10.11
CA GLY A 30 -16.24 -12.60 8.77
C GLY A 30 -15.92 -11.20 8.26
N GLN A 31 -15.55 -11.13 7.00
CA GLN A 31 -15.23 -9.90 6.28
C GLN A 31 -16.07 -9.79 5.01
N ILE A 32 -16.28 -8.59 4.51
CA ILE A 32 -17.03 -8.37 3.25
C ILE A 32 -16.19 -8.85 2.06
N VAL A 33 -14.88 -8.49 2.06
CA VAL A 33 -13.93 -8.79 1.00
C VAL A 33 -12.87 -9.78 1.48
N ASN A 34 -12.23 -10.48 0.55
CA ASN A 34 -11.07 -11.31 0.88
C ASN A 34 -9.93 -10.45 1.41
N TYR A 35 -9.09 -11.01 2.27
CA TYR A 35 -8.06 -10.24 2.96
C TYR A 35 -6.77 -11.02 3.16
N GLY A 36 -5.65 -10.30 3.18
CA GLY A 36 -4.33 -10.85 3.45
C GLY A 36 -3.37 -9.79 3.97
N VAL A 37 -2.24 -10.25 4.53
CA VAL A 37 -1.27 -9.35 5.16
C VAL A 37 0.17 -9.80 4.91
N SER A 38 1.08 -8.83 4.82
CA SER A 38 2.51 -9.01 4.92
C SER A 38 2.97 -9.09 6.37
N VAL A 39 4.11 -9.73 6.62
CA VAL A 39 4.89 -9.47 7.84
C VAL A 39 5.75 -8.23 7.61
N GLY A 40 5.80 -7.30 8.60
CA GLY A 40 6.40 -5.99 8.42
C GLY A 40 7.75 -5.80 9.09
N HIS A 41 8.70 -5.19 8.38
CA HIS A 41 9.96 -4.72 8.95
C HIS A 41 9.72 -3.65 10.02
N ILE A 42 8.84 -2.66 9.75
CA ILE A 42 8.53 -1.58 10.69
C ILE A 42 8.06 -2.14 12.05
N PRO A 43 6.99 -2.94 12.14
CA PRO A 43 6.54 -3.46 13.44
C PRO A 43 7.56 -4.40 14.09
N ALA A 44 8.34 -5.16 13.33
CA ALA A 44 9.44 -5.96 13.88
C ALA A 44 10.52 -5.08 14.51
N ARG A 45 10.89 -3.99 13.83
CA ARG A 45 11.87 -3.01 14.30
C ARG A 45 11.38 -2.26 15.54
N MET A 46 10.14 -1.78 15.55
CA MET A 46 9.51 -1.13 16.70
C MET A 46 9.55 -2.05 17.92
N LYS A 47 9.17 -3.31 17.77
CA LYS A 47 9.18 -4.31 18.85
C LYS A 47 10.59 -4.53 19.40
N VAL A 48 11.58 -4.70 18.54
CA VAL A 48 12.97 -5.02 18.94
C VAL A 48 13.67 -3.81 19.57
N LEU A 49 13.40 -2.60 19.10
CA LEU A 49 13.98 -1.36 19.62
C LEU A 49 13.19 -0.77 20.81
N GLY A 50 11.99 -1.32 21.10
CA GLY A 50 11.16 -0.82 22.20
C GLY A 50 10.46 0.51 21.89
N ASP A 51 10.10 0.73 20.62
CA ASP A 51 9.32 1.90 20.21
C ASP A 51 7.82 1.55 20.23
N PRO A 52 7.01 2.16 21.11
CA PRO A 52 5.57 1.90 21.12
C PRO A 52 4.83 2.47 19.91
N GLY A 53 5.47 3.41 19.17
CA GLY A 53 4.84 4.16 18.08
C GLY A 53 3.75 5.11 18.53
N GLY A 54 3.21 5.88 17.57
CA GLY A 54 2.01 6.70 17.75
C GLY A 54 0.75 6.01 17.21
N GLY A 55 0.92 4.88 16.53
CA GLY A 55 -0.09 4.11 15.82
C GLY A 55 0.56 2.99 15.02
N LEU A 56 0.42 3.01 13.70
CA LEU A 56 0.99 2.02 12.78
C LEU A 56 2.50 2.20 12.55
N LEU A 57 2.99 3.44 12.66
CA LEU A 57 4.35 3.85 12.33
C LEU A 57 5.19 4.17 13.58
N PRO A 58 6.53 4.10 13.50
CA PRO A 58 7.39 4.49 14.62
C PRO A 58 7.35 6.01 14.83
N ALA A 59 7.33 6.41 16.09
CA ALA A 59 7.36 7.81 16.50
C ALA A 59 8.62 8.15 17.36
N GLY A 60 9.58 7.24 17.46
CA GLY A 60 10.75 7.37 18.28
C GLY A 60 11.95 6.59 17.77
N ILE A 61 12.55 5.77 18.64
CA ILE A 61 13.80 5.03 18.37
C ILE A 61 13.64 3.99 17.23
N GLY A 62 12.44 3.49 17.01
CA GLY A 62 12.13 2.60 15.87
C GLY A 62 12.33 3.30 14.53
N GLY A 63 12.08 4.62 14.45
CA GLY A 63 12.36 5.44 13.28
C GLY A 63 13.83 5.88 13.20
N SER A 64 14.33 6.52 14.26
CA SER A 64 15.60 7.25 14.26
C SER A 64 16.82 6.44 14.69
N GLY A 65 16.65 5.34 15.45
CA GLY A 65 17.76 4.57 16.01
C GLY A 65 18.46 3.67 14.99
N THR A 66 19.72 3.35 15.24
CA THR A 66 20.48 2.34 14.49
C THR A 66 20.45 1.02 15.26
N ALA A 67 20.01 -0.07 14.59
CA ALA A 67 19.97 -1.38 15.20
C ALA A 67 21.35 -2.03 15.26
N THR A 68 21.63 -2.74 16.36
CA THR A 68 22.80 -3.60 16.48
C THR A 68 22.61 -4.89 15.69
N ASP A 69 23.69 -5.65 15.45
CA ASP A 69 23.60 -6.97 14.79
C ASP A 69 22.68 -7.94 15.53
N ALA A 70 22.69 -7.94 16.88
CA ALA A 70 21.79 -8.77 17.67
C ALA A 70 20.31 -8.35 17.50
N GLN A 71 20.05 -7.06 17.42
CA GLN A 71 18.70 -6.54 17.16
C GLN A 71 18.24 -6.87 15.73
N MET A 72 19.11 -6.75 14.73
CA MET A 72 18.80 -7.18 13.36
C MET A 72 18.50 -8.67 13.30
N ALA A 73 19.28 -9.52 13.99
CA ALA A 73 18.99 -10.95 14.09
C ALA A 73 17.62 -11.23 14.75
N ALA A 74 17.25 -10.47 15.78
CA ALA A 74 15.93 -10.58 16.40
C ALA A 74 14.79 -10.18 15.44
N MET A 75 14.98 -9.16 14.61
CA MET A 75 14.02 -8.79 13.56
C MET A 75 13.85 -9.92 12.52
N GLU A 76 14.95 -10.53 12.08
CA GLU A 76 14.90 -11.68 11.15
C GLU A 76 14.06 -12.84 11.72
N VAL A 77 14.17 -13.13 13.01
CA VAL A 77 13.35 -14.16 13.66
C VAL A 77 11.87 -13.83 13.54
N ILE A 78 11.47 -12.60 13.89
CA ILE A 78 10.07 -12.15 13.80
C ILE A 78 9.56 -12.26 12.35
N LEU A 79 10.37 -11.82 11.38
CA LEU A 79 10.00 -11.86 9.97
C LEU A 79 9.82 -13.29 9.45
N ARG A 80 10.75 -14.21 9.81
CA ARG A 80 10.64 -15.63 9.46
C ARG A 80 9.43 -16.29 10.10
N GLU A 81 9.14 -15.96 11.36
CA GLU A 81 7.95 -16.46 12.05
C GLU A 81 6.65 -15.98 11.37
N GLY A 82 6.57 -14.69 10.99
CA GLY A 82 5.42 -14.17 10.26
C GLY A 82 5.23 -14.85 8.90
N LEU A 83 6.31 -15.13 8.17
CA LEU A 83 6.26 -15.92 6.94
C LEU A 83 5.77 -17.35 7.19
N ALA A 84 6.22 -17.99 8.27
CA ALA A 84 5.76 -19.33 8.65
C ALA A 84 4.29 -19.36 9.09
N GLN A 85 3.76 -18.23 9.58
CA GLN A 85 2.34 -18.05 9.95
C GLN A 85 1.45 -17.74 8.74
N GLY A 86 2.01 -17.64 7.54
CA GLY A 86 1.26 -17.48 6.30
C GLY A 86 1.17 -16.05 5.78
N ALA A 87 2.10 -15.17 6.13
CA ALA A 87 2.22 -13.87 5.48
C ALA A 87 2.43 -14.01 3.97
N VAL A 88 1.74 -13.19 3.19
CA VAL A 88 1.76 -13.28 1.71
C VAL A 88 2.93 -12.52 1.09
N ALA A 89 3.54 -11.59 1.82
CA ALA A 89 4.65 -10.74 1.41
C ALA A 89 5.43 -10.25 2.63
N MET A 90 6.48 -9.47 2.41
CA MET A 90 7.15 -8.68 3.46
C MET A 90 6.98 -7.19 3.17
N GLY A 91 6.55 -6.43 4.20
CA GLY A 91 6.34 -5.00 4.13
C GLY A 91 7.53 -4.19 4.69
N PHE A 92 7.80 -3.04 4.06
CA PHE A 92 8.90 -2.15 4.42
C PHE A 92 8.48 -0.68 4.28
N GLY A 93 9.01 0.16 5.15
CA GLY A 93 8.86 1.60 5.04
C GLY A 93 10.17 2.30 5.41
N SER A 94 11.17 2.24 4.52
CA SER A 94 12.47 2.85 4.81
C SER A 94 12.41 4.37 4.95
N ALA A 95 11.41 5.02 4.36
CA ALA A 95 11.14 6.44 4.58
C ALA A 95 10.74 6.76 6.03
N TYR A 96 10.07 5.83 6.71
CA TYR A 96 9.64 5.95 8.11
C TYR A 96 10.72 5.49 9.11
N THR A 97 11.77 4.87 8.62
CA THR A 97 12.88 4.37 9.44
C THR A 97 14.23 4.92 8.95
N PRO A 98 14.44 6.26 8.99
CA PRO A 98 15.68 6.86 8.50
C PRO A 98 16.93 6.38 9.25
N GLY A 99 16.82 5.92 10.50
CA GLY A 99 17.88 5.31 11.28
C GLY A 99 18.29 3.91 10.85
N ALA A 100 17.50 3.24 9.99
CA ALA A 100 17.88 1.94 9.42
C ALA A 100 18.84 2.16 8.24
N PRO A 101 20.11 1.73 8.31
CA PRO A 101 21.00 1.81 7.14
C PRO A 101 20.53 0.86 6.03
N MET A 102 20.96 1.13 4.78
CA MET A 102 20.60 0.26 3.65
C MET A 102 21.08 -1.19 3.83
N SER A 103 22.16 -1.41 4.60
CA SER A 103 22.61 -2.76 4.97
C SER A 103 21.60 -3.54 5.85
N GLU A 104 20.85 -2.85 6.71
CA GLU A 104 19.73 -3.47 7.45
C GLU A 104 18.60 -3.85 6.48
N ILE A 105 18.20 -2.95 5.59
CA ILE A 105 17.16 -3.22 4.58
C ILE A 105 17.56 -4.38 3.67
N GLU A 106 18.79 -4.41 3.18
CA GLU A 106 19.34 -5.51 2.37
C GLU A 106 19.30 -6.84 3.14
N ARG A 107 19.67 -6.82 4.43
CA ARG A 107 19.63 -8.01 5.28
C ARG A 107 18.20 -8.56 5.40
N MET A 108 17.21 -7.70 5.58
CA MET A 108 15.81 -8.11 5.65
C MET A 108 15.28 -8.52 4.27
N PHE A 109 15.75 -7.93 3.17
CA PHE A 109 15.44 -8.40 1.82
C PHE A 109 15.93 -9.83 1.55
N ARG A 110 17.05 -10.26 2.12
CA ARG A 110 17.48 -11.67 2.06
C ARG A 110 16.45 -12.60 2.70
N VAL A 111 15.83 -12.20 3.82
CA VAL A 111 14.74 -12.97 4.44
C VAL A 111 13.54 -13.09 3.49
N ALA A 112 13.20 -12.02 2.76
CA ALA A 112 12.13 -12.07 1.75
C ALA A 112 12.49 -13.03 0.60
N ALA A 113 13.71 -12.97 0.10
CA ALA A 113 14.22 -13.85 -0.97
C ALA A 113 14.18 -15.32 -0.55
N GLU A 114 14.70 -15.65 0.64
CA GLU A 114 14.69 -17.01 1.22
C GLU A 114 13.26 -17.53 1.45
N GLY A 115 12.35 -16.65 1.84
CA GLY A 115 10.93 -16.94 1.99
C GLY A 115 10.16 -17.08 0.67
N GLY A 116 10.79 -16.73 -0.45
CA GLY A 116 10.15 -16.74 -1.77
C GLY A 116 9.01 -15.73 -1.92
N VAL A 117 9.05 -14.63 -1.15
CA VAL A 117 8.05 -13.56 -1.16
C VAL A 117 8.59 -12.29 -1.79
N SER A 118 7.68 -11.41 -2.22
CA SER A 118 8.04 -10.05 -2.61
C SER A 118 8.18 -9.13 -1.41
N ALA A 119 9.21 -8.25 -1.47
CA ALA A 119 9.36 -7.12 -0.56
C ALA A 119 8.57 -5.93 -1.12
N HIS A 120 7.59 -5.42 -0.37
CA HIS A 120 6.82 -4.23 -0.71
C HIS A 120 7.34 -3.06 0.09
N ILE A 121 7.82 -2.00 -0.57
CA ILE A 121 8.56 -0.94 0.13
C ILE A 121 8.05 0.45 -0.20
N HIS A 122 7.66 1.19 0.86
CA HIS A 122 7.67 2.65 0.89
C HIS A 122 9.13 3.10 1.05
N MET A 123 9.78 3.35 -0.08
CA MET A 123 11.20 3.68 -0.11
C MET A 123 11.47 5.11 0.33
N ARG A 124 12.68 5.41 0.73
CA ARG A 124 13.16 6.80 0.88
C ARG A 124 13.01 7.53 -0.45
N GLY A 125 12.61 8.79 -0.40
CA GLY A 125 12.28 9.56 -1.58
C GLY A 125 13.46 9.87 -2.49
N GLY A 126 13.10 10.29 -3.73
CA GLY A 126 14.03 10.72 -4.76
C GLY A 126 14.74 9.58 -5.50
N LEU A 127 15.37 9.95 -6.60
CA LEU A 127 16.01 9.01 -7.51
C LEU A 127 17.15 8.21 -6.85
N ASN A 128 17.91 8.84 -5.96
CA ASN A 128 18.97 8.17 -5.21
C ASN A 128 18.40 7.05 -4.31
N GLY A 129 17.30 7.31 -3.60
CA GLY A 129 16.63 6.29 -2.79
C GLY A 129 16.11 5.12 -3.60
N LEU A 130 15.63 5.37 -4.84
CA LEU A 130 15.25 4.32 -5.78
C LEU A 130 16.46 3.48 -6.18
N GLN A 131 17.58 4.11 -6.55
CA GLN A 131 18.80 3.41 -6.95
C GLN A 131 19.36 2.53 -5.82
N ASP A 132 19.43 3.06 -4.59
CA ASP A 132 19.87 2.32 -3.41
C ASP A 132 18.96 1.13 -3.11
N THR A 133 17.65 1.32 -3.21
CA THR A 133 16.65 0.26 -2.99
C THR A 133 16.76 -0.85 -4.03
N LEU A 134 16.91 -0.49 -5.30
CA LEU A 134 17.13 -1.45 -6.40
C LEU A 134 18.45 -2.21 -6.23
N ALA A 135 19.52 -1.53 -5.80
CA ALA A 135 20.82 -2.16 -5.55
C ALA A 135 20.75 -3.16 -4.40
N ALA A 136 20.12 -2.79 -3.27
CA ALA A 136 19.93 -3.67 -2.12
C ALA A 136 19.08 -4.90 -2.48
N ALA A 137 17.97 -4.72 -3.20
CA ALA A 137 17.13 -5.84 -3.63
C ALA A 137 17.86 -6.77 -4.59
N ARG A 138 18.69 -6.24 -5.49
CA ARG A 138 19.54 -7.04 -6.40
C ARG A 138 20.58 -7.84 -5.63
N ALA A 139 21.28 -7.23 -4.69
CA ALA A 139 22.27 -7.89 -3.85
C ALA A 139 21.66 -9.01 -3.00
N ALA A 140 20.43 -8.83 -2.54
CA ALA A 140 19.67 -9.82 -1.79
C ALA A 140 18.95 -10.86 -2.67
N HIS A 141 18.94 -10.71 -4.01
CA HIS A 141 18.10 -11.50 -4.93
C HIS A 141 16.61 -11.48 -4.57
N ALA A 142 16.12 -10.39 -3.98
CA ALA A 142 14.74 -10.26 -3.52
C ALA A 142 13.81 -9.75 -4.63
N PRO A 143 12.67 -10.41 -4.86
CA PRO A 143 11.61 -9.83 -5.67
C PRO A 143 11.12 -8.53 -5.01
N LEU A 144 11.09 -7.42 -5.74
CA LEU A 144 10.83 -6.09 -5.21
C LEU A 144 9.51 -5.53 -5.75
N HIS A 145 8.70 -4.92 -4.88
CA HIS A 145 7.58 -4.08 -5.27
C HIS A 145 7.72 -2.70 -4.65
N LEU A 146 7.84 -1.69 -5.51
CA LEU A 146 7.93 -0.30 -5.11
C LEU A 146 6.50 0.25 -5.00
N VAL A 147 6.04 0.54 -3.77
CA VAL A 147 4.68 1.02 -3.56
C VAL A 147 4.54 2.48 -4.01
N HIS A 148 3.33 2.86 -4.47
CA HIS A 148 2.91 4.21 -4.84
C HIS A 148 4.01 5.10 -5.46
N VAL A 149 4.56 4.66 -6.61
CA VAL A 149 5.67 5.36 -7.30
C VAL A 149 5.43 6.87 -7.49
N ASN A 150 4.18 7.28 -7.70
CA ASN A 150 3.80 8.68 -7.81
C ASN A 150 4.02 9.50 -6.51
N THR A 151 4.07 8.83 -5.34
CA THR A 151 4.42 9.49 -4.08
C THR A 151 5.93 9.63 -3.92
N SER A 152 6.68 8.57 -4.21
CA SER A 152 8.11 8.52 -4.00
C SER A 152 8.91 9.32 -5.02
N ALA A 153 8.38 9.44 -6.25
CA ALA A 153 9.07 10.10 -7.36
C ALA A 153 8.95 11.64 -7.35
N GLY A 154 7.83 12.19 -6.84
CA GLY A 154 7.60 13.62 -6.94
C GLY A 154 7.76 14.13 -8.38
N ASP A 155 8.57 15.16 -8.59
CA ASP A 155 8.85 15.75 -9.89
C ASP A 155 9.73 14.87 -10.81
N GLU A 156 10.31 13.79 -10.27
CA GLU A 156 11.22 12.90 -11.00
C GLU A 156 10.53 11.67 -11.61
N ILE A 157 9.20 11.69 -11.82
CA ILE A 157 8.42 10.50 -12.21
C ILE A 157 8.95 9.82 -13.47
N ASP A 158 9.36 10.55 -14.49
CA ASP A 158 9.89 10.00 -15.74
C ASP A 158 11.24 9.30 -15.55
N ALA A 159 12.11 9.88 -14.71
CA ALA A 159 13.40 9.29 -14.35
C ALA A 159 13.21 7.99 -13.52
N PHE A 160 12.23 7.98 -12.62
CA PHE A 160 11.83 6.79 -11.86
C PHE A 160 11.37 5.66 -12.78
N LEU A 161 10.42 5.94 -13.66
CA LEU A 161 9.88 4.94 -14.59
C LEU A 161 10.95 4.41 -15.53
N THR A 162 11.86 5.27 -15.99
CA THR A 162 13.01 4.88 -16.82
C THR A 162 13.98 3.96 -16.05
N THR A 163 14.28 4.31 -14.79
CA THR A 163 15.17 3.52 -13.94
C THR A 163 14.57 2.15 -13.64
N ILE A 164 13.27 2.05 -13.34
CA ILE A 164 12.57 0.78 -13.12
C ILE A 164 12.57 -0.06 -14.41
N THR A 165 12.32 0.56 -15.56
CA THR A 165 12.37 -0.12 -16.87
C THR A 165 13.75 -0.72 -17.13
N THR A 166 14.81 0.04 -16.86
CA THR A 166 16.19 -0.40 -17.02
C THR A 166 16.51 -1.58 -16.10
N ALA A 167 16.10 -1.52 -14.82
CA ALA A 167 16.31 -2.60 -13.87
C ALA A 167 15.58 -3.89 -14.31
N ARG A 168 14.34 -3.78 -14.79
CA ARG A 168 13.59 -4.92 -15.36
C ARG A 168 14.26 -5.48 -16.62
N GLY A 169 14.70 -4.63 -17.51
CA GLY A 169 15.44 -5.02 -18.72
C GLY A 169 16.75 -5.76 -18.40
N ALA A 170 17.37 -5.46 -17.27
CA ALA A 170 18.54 -6.17 -16.74
C ALA A 170 18.17 -7.47 -15.98
N GLY A 171 16.90 -7.90 -16.00
CA GLY A 171 16.43 -9.16 -15.39
C GLY A 171 16.09 -9.07 -13.91
N GLN A 172 16.03 -7.86 -13.32
CA GLN A 172 15.62 -7.72 -11.94
C GLN A 172 14.10 -7.89 -11.80
N ASP A 173 13.66 -8.72 -10.85
CA ASP A 173 12.23 -8.88 -10.52
C ASP A 173 11.74 -7.66 -9.72
N VAL A 174 11.33 -6.62 -10.44
CA VAL A 174 10.79 -5.40 -9.86
C VAL A 174 9.46 -5.01 -10.48
N THR A 175 8.49 -4.65 -9.63
CA THR A 175 7.17 -4.13 -9.99
C THR A 175 6.89 -2.85 -9.22
N THR A 176 5.89 -2.10 -9.64
CA THR A 176 5.45 -0.89 -8.94
C THR A 176 3.95 -0.67 -9.08
N GLU A 177 3.42 0.26 -8.30
CA GLU A 177 2.03 0.68 -8.33
C GLU A 177 1.88 2.19 -8.17
N ALA A 178 0.68 2.69 -8.48
CA ALA A 178 0.30 4.09 -8.31
C ALA A 178 -1.18 4.20 -7.93
N TYR A 179 -1.55 5.33 -7.30
CA TYR A 179 -2.94 5.72 -7.07
C TYR A 179 -3.27 7.06 -7.75
N PRO A 180 -4.54 7.28 -8.17
CA PRO A 180 -4.91 8.38 -9.06
C PRO A 180 -5.20 9.70 -8.32
N TYR A 181 -4.40 10.08 -7.32
CA TYR A 181 -4.60 11.32 -6.54
C TYR A 181 -3.30 12.05 -6.29
N GLY A 182 -3.36 13.38 -6.31
CA GLY A 182 -2.22 14.28 -6.11
C GLY A 182 -1.84 14.53 -4.65
N ALA A 183 -2.41 13.78 -3.69
CA ALA A 183 -2.05 13.86 -2.28
C ALA A 183 -1.72 12.48 -1.70
N GLY A 184 -0.92 12.44 -0.66
CA GLY A 184 -0.67 11.27 0.18
C GLY A 184 -1.35 11.41 1.53
N MET A 185 -1.31 10.35 2.35
CA MET A 185 -1.82 10.37 3.72
C MET A 185 -0.96 9.47 4.59
N THR A 186 -0.55 9.97 5.77
CA THR A 186 0.28 9.23 6.72
C THR A 186 0.11 9.76 8.15
N GLU A 187 0.73 9.11 9.13
CA GLU A 187 0.76 9.58 10.52
C GLU A 187 1.71 10.77 10.68
N ILE A 188 1.20 11.84 11.30
CA ILE A 188 1.96 13.10 11.47
C ILE A 188 3.16 12.96 12.42
N GLN A 189 3.16 11.94 13.28
CA GLN A 189 4.22 11.67 14.24
C GLN A 189 5.41 10.94 13.61
N SER A 190 5.27 10.44 12.39
CA SER A 190 6.32 9.68 11.72
C SER A 190 7.58 10.50 11.44
N ALA A 191 8.70 9.80 11.29
CA ALA A 191 10.01 10.42 11.03
C ALA A 191 10.09 11.18 9.68
N LEU A 192 9.10 11.02 8.78
CA LEU A 192 8.97 11.84 7.58
C LEU A 192 8.91 13.35 7.85
N PHE A 193 8.55 13.74 9.05
CA PHE A 193 8.34 15.12 9.43
C PHE A 193 9.36 15.63 10.47
N ASP A 194 10.43 14.90 10.74
CA ASP A 194 11.41 15.29 11.79
C ASP A 194 12.12 16.61 11.49
N ASP A 195 12.27 16.95 10.22
CA ASP A 195 12.87 18.19 9.72
C ASP A 195 11.92 19.41 9.71
N TRP A 196 10.65 19.25 10.16
CA TRP A 196 9.64 20.31 10.09
C TRP A 196 10.04 21.66 10.66
N PRO A 197 10.90 21.77 11.72
CA PRO A 197 11.32 23.07 12.22
C PRO A 197 12.07 23.92 11.18
N THR A 198 12.68 23.27 10.18
CA THR A 198 13.46 23.92 9.12
C THR A 198 12.63 24.31 7.89
N TRP A 199 11.35 23.93 7.85
CA TRP A 199 10.52 24.15 6.67
C TRP A 199 10.18 25.63 6.43
N PRO A 200 10.08 26.06 5.16
CA PRO A 200 9.48 27.34 4.84
C PRO A 200 7.97 27.34 5.17
N ASP A 201 7.41 28.50 5.53
CA ASP A 201 6.01 28.63 5.98
C ASP A 201 5.00 28.09 4.97
N ALA A 202 5.26 28.28 3.68
CA ALA A 202 4.37 27.79 2.61
C ALA A 202 4.19 26.25 2.63
N ARG A 203 5.19 25.48 3.13
CA ARG A 203 5.13 24.03 3.17
C ARG A 203 4.08 23.50 4.16
N PHE A 204 3.86 24.19 5.26
CA PHE A 204 2.88 23.76 6.27
C PHE A 204 1.46 23.70 5.71
N GLY A 205 1.08 24.66 4.87
CA GLY A 205 -0.24 24.71 4.22
C GLY A 205 -0.55 23.53 3.28
N LEU A 206 0.46 22.74 2.91
CA LEU A 206 0.24 21.51 2.15
C LEU A 206 -0.30 20.36 3.03
N HIS A 207 -0.25 20.48 4.34
CA HIS A 207 -0.66 19.44 5.28
C HIS A 207 -2.04 19.73 5.83
N GLN A 208 -2.95 18.76 5.68
CA GLN A 208 -4.35 18.83 6.14
C GLN A 208 -4.57 17.78 7.22
N LEU A 209 -4.87 18.19 8.44
CA LEU A 209 -5.17 17.27 9.54
C LEU A 209 -6.50 16.56 9.27
N VAL A 210 -6.50 15.23 9.25
CA VAL A 210 -7.69 14.42 8.90
C VAL A 210 -8.82 14.62 9.91
N SER A 211 -8.51 14.68 11.20
CA SER A 211 -9.51 14.79 12.27
C SER A 211 -10.35 16.08 12.18
N SER A 212 -9.76 17.21 11.75
CA SER A 212 -10.44 18.51 11.66
C SER A 212 -10.72 18.97 10.22
N GLY A 213 -10.00 18.44 9.23
CA GLY A 213 -10.00 18.92 7.85
C GLY A 213 -9.24 20.24 7.65
N GLN A 214 -8.61 20.79 8.69
CA GLN A 214 -7.91 22.08 8.62
C GLN A 214 -6.51 21.94 8.04
N ARG A 215 -6.08 22.93 7.28
CA ARG A 215 -4.69 23.09 6.84
C ARG A 215 -3.84 23.57 8.01
N LEU A 216 -2.65 22.99 8.13
CA LEU A 216 -1.72 23.32 9.20
C LEU A 216 -0.91 24.58 8.85
N THR A 217 -0.42 25.23 9.90
CA THR A 217 0.51 26.34 9.85
C THR A 217 1.74 25.99 10.69
N ARG A 218 2.83 26.77 10.61
CA ARG A 218 3.98 26.60 11.50
C ARG A 218 3.57 26.60 12.99
N ALA A 219 2.64 27.47 13.37
CA ALA A 219 2.18 27.57 14.75
C ALA A 219 1.35 26.36 15.23
N THR A 220 0.64 25.68 14.32
CA THR A 220 -0.24 24.55 14.68
C THR A 220 0.38 23.19 14.42
N PHE A 221 1.44 23.09 13.60
CA PHE A 221 2.04 21.82 13.20
C PHE A 221 2.67 21.06 14.39
N GLY A 222 3.43 21.77 15.24
CA GLY A 222 4.05 21.15 16.42
C GLY A 222 3.03 20.55 17.37
N ALA A 223 1.97 21.30 17.70
CA ALA A 223 0.89 20.82 18.57
C ALA A 223 0.12 19.63 17.94
N ALA A 224 -0.12 19.67 16.61
CA ALA A 224 -0.74 18.57 15.90
C ALA A 224 0.15 17.31 15.94
N ARG A 225 1.45 17.46 15.80
CA ARG A 225 2.42 16.37 15.90
C ARG A 225 2.47 15.73 17.28
N GLU A 226 2.43 16.53 18.33
CA GLU A 226 2.35 16.06 19.73
C GLU A 226 1.04 15.31 20.00
N ALA A 227 -0.08 15.81 19.48
CA ALA A 227 -1.38 15.17 19.63
C ALA A 227 -1.52 13.88 18.82
N GLY A 228 -0.76 13.75 17.75
CA GLY A 228 -0.81 12.59 16.85
C GLY A 228 -1.97 12.62 15.87
N GLY A 229 -2.13 11.49 15.17
CA GLY A 229 -3.17 11.30 14.16
C GLY A 229 -2.66 11.38 12.74
N THR A 230 -3.59 11.46 11.80
CA THR A 230 -3.31 11.33 10.38
C THR A 230 -3.34 12.68 9.67
N VAL A 231 -2.44 12.86 8.72
CA VAL A 231 -2.33 14.06 7.89
C VAL A 231 -2.36 13.71 6.40
N ILE A 232 -3.12 14.48 5.61
CA ILE A 232 -3.08 14.45 4.15
C ILE A 232 -2.02 15.44 3.68
N ILE A 233 -1.13 15.00 2.79
CA ILE A 233 -0.03 15.78 2.24
C ILE A 233 -0.38 16.08 0.78
N HIS A 234 -0.75 17.32 0.50
CA HIS A 234 -1.04 17.80 -0.85
C HIS A 234 0.23 18.26 -1.56
N GLY A 235 0.13 18.51 -2.88
CA GLY A 235 1.20 19.21 -3.62
C GLY A 235 1.70 18.50 -4.87
N ARG A 236 1.32 17.22 -5.12
CA ARG A 236 1.63 16.60 -6.43
C ARG A 236 0.70 17.12 -7.51
N SER A 237 1.26 17.41 -8.66
CA SER A 237 0.49 17.87 -9.81
C SER A 237 -0.34 16.73 -10.43
N GLU A 238 -1.38 17.13 -11.18
CA GLU A 238 -2.15 16.18 -11.98
C GLU A 238 -1.29 15.56 -13.09
N GLU A 239 -0.32 16.28 -13.61
CA GLU A 239 0.61 15.80 -14.64
C GLU A 239 1.47 14.63 -14.11
N GLN A 240 2.05 14.77 -12.93
CA GLN A 240 2.81 13.70 -12.25
C GLN A 240 1.94 12.47 -12.00
N THR A 241 0.73 12.68 -11.51
CA THR A 241 -0.22 11.60 -11.26
C THR A 241 -0.62 10.91 -12.56
N ARG A 242 -0.89 11.68 -13.60
CA ARG A 242 -1.21 11.17 -14.94
C ARG A 242 -0.06 10.36 -15.54
N ALA A 243 1.17 10.83 -15.44
CA ALA A 243 2.35 10.11 -15.95
C ALA A 243 2.48 8.72 -15.27
N ALA A 244 2.32 8.66 -13.94
CA ALA A 244 2.34 7.39 -13.22
C ALA A 244 1.20 6.44 -13.63
N ILE A 245 -0.04 6.97 -13.72
CA ILE A 245 -1.21 6.17 -14.10
C ILE A 245 -1.15 5.72 -15.57
N ALA A 246 -0.64 6.54 -16.47
CA ALA A 246 -0.48 6.20 -17.89
C ALA A 246 0.60 5.13 -18.12
N SER A 247 1.57 5.00 -17.20
CA SER A 247 2.67 4.04 -17.34
C SER A 247 2.17 2.59 -17.26
N PRO A 248 2.48 1.72 -18.24
CA PRO A 248 2.13 0.30 -18.19
C PRO A 248 2.89 -0.49 -17.11
N LEU A 249 3.91 0.10 -16.50
CA LEU A 249 4.67 -0.50 -15.41
C LEU A 249 3.91 -0.52 -14.08
N ALA A 250 3.03 0.49 -13.87
CA ALA A 250 2.39 0.69 -12.59
C ALA A 250 1.07 -0.09 -12.49
N MET A 251 0.96 -0.99 -11.53
CA MET A 251 -0.31 -1.51 -11.06
C MET A 251 -1.13 -0.38 -10.43
N ILE A 252 -2.41 -0.62 -10.17
CA ILE A 252 -3.27 0.35 -9.47
C ILE A 252 -3.54 -0.16 -8.06
N ALA A 253 -3.20 0.64 -7.07
CA ALA A 253 -3.50 0.39 -5.67
C ALA A 253 -4.20 1.60 -5.04
N SER A 254 -4.87 1.41 -3.92
CA SER A 254 -5.57 2.50 -3.25
C SER A 254 -4.71 3.19 -2.19
N ASP A 255 -3.88 2.44 -1.48
CA ASP A 255 -3.12 2.95 -0.31
C ASP A 255 -4.05 3.70 0.68
N GLY A 256 -5.29 3.25 0.78
CA GLY A 256 -6.37 3.99 1.42
C GLY A 256 -6.84 3.36 2.72
N PHE A 257 -7.09 4.23 3.72
CA PHE A 257 -7.82 3.87 4.93
C PHE A 257 -8.71 5.04 5.38
N ILE A 258 -9.66 4.74 6.27
CA ILE A 258 -10.58 5.70 6.90
C ILE A 258 -10.41 5.58 8.41
N GLU A 259 -10.24 6.71 9.05
CA GLU A 259 -10.17 6.83 10.50
C GLU A 259 -11.35 7.68 10.99
N ASN A 260 -12.19 7.12 11.87
CA ASN A 260 -13.36 7.81 12.46
C ASN A 260 -14.25 8.51 11.41
N GLY A 261 -14.47 7.86 10.25
CA GLY A 261 -15.31 8.38 9.17
C GLY A 261 -14.63 9.45 8.31
N ARG A 262 -13.35 9.72 8.50
CA ARG A 262 -12.57 10.69 7.74
C ARG A 262 -11.33 10.03 7.12
N GLY A 263 -10.75 10.63 6.10
CA GLY A 263 -9.56 10.10 5.45
C GLY A 263 -9.34 10.69 4.07
N HIS A 264 -8.64 9.93 3.24
CA HIS A 264 -8.30 10.31 1.89
C HIS A 264 -9.30 9.72 0.88
N PRO A 265 -9.75 10.47 -0.14
CA PRO A 265 -10.70 9.98 -1.16
C PRO A 265 -10.23 8.72 -1.89
N ARG A 266 -8.94 8.44 -1.93
CA ARG A 266 -8.37 7.21 -2.52
C ARG A 266 -8.91 5.92 -1.89
N THR A 267 -9.44 5.98 -0.67
CA THR A 267 -10.06 4.82 0.00
C THR A 267 -11.35 4.38 -0.67
N SER A 268 -12.10 5.32 -1.23
CA SER A 268 -13.48 5.11 -1.73
C SER A 268 -13.60 5.28 -3.24
N GLY A 269 -12.56 5.73 -3.95
CA GLY A 269 -12.69 6.12 -5.34
C GLY A 269 -11.51 5.81 -6.27
N THR A 270 -10.48 5.11 -5.82
CA THR A 270 -9.28 4.85 -6.63
C THR A 270 -9.59 4.14 -7.95
N PHE A 271 -10.32 3.03 -7.88
CA PHE A 271 -10.54 2.18 -9.06
C PHE A 271 -11.56 2.82 -10.01
N ALA A 272 -12.62 3.40 -9.47
CA ALA A 272 -13.60 4.14 -10.25
C ALA A 272 -12.99 5.38 -10.92
N LYS A 273 -12.08 6.11 -10.25
CA LYS A 273 -11.38 7.26 -10.85
C LYS A 273 -10.50 6.86 -12.02
N VAL A 274 -9.79 5.74 -11.92
CA VAL A 274 -8.99 5.26 -13.06
C VAL A 274 -9.90 4.93 -14.23
N LEU A 275 -11.02 4.23 -14.01
CA LEU A 275 -11.97 3.87 -15.07
C LEU A 275 -12.70 5.09 -15.65
N GLY A 276 -13.14 6.03 -14.80
CA GLY A 276 -13.86 7.22 -15.23
C GLY A 276 -12.94 8.25 -15.86
N LYS A 277 -11.98 8.77 -15.10
CA LYS A 277 -11.11 9.86 -15.56
C LYS A 277 -10.08 9.37 -16.57
N TYR A 278 -9.21 8.43 -16.23
CA TYR A 278 -8.03 8.11 -17.05
C TYR A 278 -8.34 7.19 -18.25
N VAL A 279 -9.36 6.34 -18.15
CA VAL A 279 -9.81 5.48 -19.26
C VAL A 279 -10.83 6.22 -20.15
N ARG A 280 -11.98 6.64 -19.57
CA ARG A 280 -13.11 7.19 -20.35
C ARG A 280 -12.86 8.64 -20.81
N GLU A 281 -12.48 9.54 -19.89
CA GLU A 281 -12.39 10.98 -20.17
C GLU A 281 -11.04 11.35 -20.81
N ASP A 282 -9.95 11.05 -20.16
CA ASP A 282 -8.59 11.42 -20.59
C ASP A 282 -8.02 10.49 -21.66
N LYS A 283 -8.52 9.23 -21.74
CA LYS A 283 -8.12 8.20 -22.73
C LYS A 283 -6.60 7.90 -22.73
N VAL A 284 -5.97 8.01 -21.58
CA VAL A 284 -4.52 7.75 -21.43
C VAL A 284 -4.21 6.29 -21.07
N VAL A 285 -5.21 5.53 -20.68
CA VAL A 285 -5.10 4.09 -20.38
C VAL A 285 -6.22 3.33 -21.10
N PRO A 286 -5.91 2.31 -21.93
CA PRO A 286 -6.93 1.42 -22.49
C PRO A 286 -7.69 0.68 -21.38
N LEU A 287 -9.00 0.47 -21.56
CA LEU A 287 -9.86 -0.17 -20.56
C LEU A 287 -9.31 -1.53 -20.09
N MET A 288 -8.93 -2.39 -21.02
CA MET A 288 -8.43 -3.73 -20.65
C MET A 288 -7.08 -3.70 -19.94
N ASP A 289 -6.23 -2.70 -20.22
CA ASP A 289 -4.99 -2.50 -19.49
C ASP A 289 -5.27 -2.03 -18.07
N ALA A 290 -6.20 -1.10 -17.89
CA ALA A 290 -6.63 -0.67 -16.56
C ALA A 290 -7.17 -1.86 -15.75
N VAL A 291 -8.08 -2.66 -16.33
CA VAL A 291 -8.62 -3.85 -15.66
C VAL A 291 -7.51 -4.85 -15.30
N ARG A 292 -6.59 -5.15 -16.21
CA ARG A 292 -5.46 -6.05 -15.95
C ARG A 292 -4.60 -5.56 -14.78
N ARG A 293 -4.28 -4.27 -14.75
CA ARG A 293 -3.43 -3.64 -13.72
C ARG A 293 -4.11 -3.53 -12.35
N MET A 294 -5.45 -3.66 -12.30
CA MET A 294 -6.26 -3.69 -11.07
C MET A 294 -6.55 -5.11 -10.56
N THR A 295 -6.35 -6.13 -11.40
CA THR A 295 -6.83 -7.49 -11.12
C THR A 295 -5.74 -8.54 -11.32
N LEU A 296 -5.36 -8.82 -12.56
CA LEU A 296 -4.45 -9.92 -12.92
C LEU A 296 -3.01 -9.65 -12.45
N ASP A 297 -2.51 -8.43 -12.65
CA ASP A 297 -1.11 -8.10 -12.30
C ASP A 297 -0.85 -8.17 -10.78
N PRO A 298 -1.71 -7.61 -9.89
CA PRO A 298 -1.58 -7.82 -8.45
C PRO A 298 -1.68 -9.31 -8.05
N ALA A 299 -2.57 -10.08 -8.70
CA ALA A 299 -2.67 -11.51 -8.45
C ALA A 299 -1.38 -12.25 -8.82
N HIS A 300 -0.83 -11.99 -10.02
CA HIS A 300 0.45 -12.56 -10.47
C HIS A 300 1.61 -12.23 -9.53
N ARG A 301 1.63 -11.01 -8.96
CA ARG A 301 2.70 -10.60 -8.02
C ARG A 301 2.74 -11.48 -6.78
N LEU A 302 1.60 -11.97 -6.31
CA LEU A 302 1.47 -12.73 -5.07
C LEU A 302 1.36 -14.25 -5.29
N GLU A 303 1.01 -14.73 -6.50
CA GLU A 303 0.67 -16.15 -6.73
C GLU A 303 1.83 -17.11 -6.50
N ARG A 304 3.08 -16.68 -6.69
CA ARG A 304 4.27 -17.52 -6.46
C ARG A 304 4.33 -18.05 -5.02
N ARG A 305 3.99 -17.19 -4.06
CA ARG A 305 4.00 -17.54 -2.62
C ARG A 305 2.64 -17.97 -2.11
N THR A 306 1.56 -17.44 -2.71
CA THR A 306 0.19 -17.58 -2.26
C THR A 306 -0.64 -18.26 -3.34
N PRO A 307 -0.70 -19.62 -3.37
CA PRO A 307 -1.34 -20.37 -4.44
C PRO A 307 -2.81 -20.02 -4.71
N ALA A 308 -3.55 -19.56 -3.68
CA ALA A 308 -4.93 -19.08 -3.83
C ALA A 308 -5.06 -17.91 -4.84
N MET A 309 -3.99 -17.13 -5.04
CA MET A 309 -3.99 -16.02 -5.99
C MET A 309 -4.05 -16.47 -7.46
N VAL A 310 -3.73 -17.72 -7.78
CA VAL A 310 -3.89 -18.29 -9.14
C VAL A 310 -5.34 -18.28 -9.60
N ASN A 311 -6.29 -18.22 -8.67
CA ASN A 311 -7.73 -18.18 -8.95
C ASN A 311 -8.32 -16.75 -8.86
N LYS A 312 -7.51 -15.72 -8.59
CA LYS A 312 -7.92 -14.31 -8.47
C LYS A 312 -7.58 -13.52 -9.73
N GLY A 313 -8.27 -12.40 -9.92
CA GLY A 313 -7.98 -11.44 -10.98
C GLY A 313 -8.26 -11.91 -12.40
N ARG A 314 -9.03 -12.98 -12.57
CA ARG A 314 -9.33 -13.58 -13.88
C ARG A 314 -10.71 -14.21 -13.95
N ILE A 315 -11.32 -14.19 -15.15
CA ILE A 315 -12.58 -14.86 -15.43
C ILE A 315 -12.25 -16.12 -16.23
N LYS A 316 -12.32 -17.28 -15.57
CA LYS A 316 -12.14 -18.61 -16.18
C LYS A 316 -12.89 -19.65 -15.36
N VAL A 317 -13.19 -20.80 -15.97
CA VAL A 317 -13.77 -21.96 -15.26
C VAL A 317 -12.80 -22.40 -14.14
N GLY A 318 -13.32 -22.57 -12.94
CA GLY A 318 -12.54 -22.94 -11.75
C GLY A 318 -11.85 -21.77 -11.01
N ALA A 319 -11.96 -20.53 -11.53
CA ALA A 319 -11.54 -19.35 -10.76
C ALA A 319 -12.57 -18.99 -9.67
N ASP A 320 -12.14 -18.21 -8.70
CA ASP A 320 -13.04 -17.71 -7.66
C ASP A 320 -14.06 -16.73 -8.28
N ALA A 321 -15.31 -16.82 -7.82
CA ALA A 321 -16.37 -15.93 -8.27
C ALA A 321 -16.32 -14.58 -7.50
N ASP A 322 -15.24 -13.85 -7.72
CA ASP A 322 -15.00 -12.50 -7.21
C ASP A 322 -15.13 -11.53 -8.39
N LEU A 323 -16.29 -10.87 -8.50
CA LEU A 323 -16.65 -10.12 -9.70
C LEU A 323 -17.11 -8.71 -9.33
N THR A 324 -16.69 -7.74 -10.13
CA THR A 324 -17.17 -6.36 -10.08
C THR A 324 -17.87 -6.03 -11.39
N ILE A 325 -19.13 -5.65 -11.31
CA ILE A 325 -19.96 -5.25 -12.46
C ILE A 325 -20.05 -3.73 -12.43
N PHE A 326 -19.57 -3.08 -13.47
CA PHE A 326 -19.59 -1.62 -13.59
C PHE A 326 -20.12 -1.17 -14.95
N GLU A 327 -20.66 0.04 -14.99
CA GLU A 327 -21.12 0.69 -16.22
C GLU A 327 -20.03 1.62 -16.75
N PRO A 328 -19.33 1.28 -17.85
CA PRO A 328 -18.20 2.07 -18.34
C PRO A 328 -18.55 3.53 -18.67
N ALA A 329 -19.81 3.79 -19.05
CA ALA A 329 -20.27 5.13 -19.41
C ALA A 329 -20.43 6.05 -18.18
N THR A 330 -20.62 5.51 -16.98
CA THR A 330 -20.96 6.29 -15.78
C THR A 330 -20.06 6.08 -14.59
N VAL A 331 -19.18 5.06 -14.61
CA VAL A 331 -18.27 4.79 -13.49
C VAL A 331 -17.35 5.98 -13.25
N ILE A 332 -17.32 6.47 -11.99
CA ILE A 332 -16.49 7.59 -11.56
C ILE A 332 -16.38 7.63 -10.02
N ASP A 333 -15.27 8.17 -9.50
CA ASP A 333 -15.14 8.53 -8.10
C ASP A 333 -16.00 9.75 -7.73
N ARG A 334 -16.41 9.81 -6.46
CA ARG A 334 -17.19 10.92 -5.92
C ARG A 334 -16.64 11.43 -4.59
N ALA A 335 -15.75 10.68 -3.97
CA ALA A 335 -15.13 11.04 -2.70
C ALA A 335 -14.24 12.28 -2.88
N THR A 336 -14.24 13.14 -1.87
CA THR A 336 -13.43 14.36 -1.81
C THR A 336 -12.52 14.34 -0.58
N TYR A 337 -11.64 15.32 -0.44
CA TYR A 337 -10.80 15.48 0.77
C TYR A 337 -11.61 15.96 1.97
N GLU A 338 -12.79 16.53 1.75
CA GLU A 338 -13.75 16.96 2.78
C GLU A 338 -14.60 15.79 3.24
N ASP A 339 -15.01 14.90 2.31
CA ASP A 339 -15.77 13.70 2.59
C ASP A 339 -15.25 12.52 1.77
N ALA A 340 -14.32 11.79 2.36
CA ALA A 340 -13.70 10.60 1.79
C ALA A 340 -14.62 9.36 1.83
N THR A 341 -15.82 9.47 2.40
CA THR A 341 -16.74 8.34 2.56
C THR A 341 -17.78 8.24 1.45
N ILE A 342 -17.89 9.25 0.59
CA ILE A 342 -18.80 9.23 -0.54
C ILE A 342 -18.42 8.08 -1.48
N PRO A 343 -19.34 7.14 -1.76
CA PRO A 343 -19.04 6.00 -2.60
C PRO A 343 -18.94 6.38 -4.08
N SER A 344 -18.17 5.61 -4.82
CA SER A 344 -18.11 5.68 -6.28
C SER A 344 -19.48 5.47 -6.92
N ALA A 345 -19.70 6.03 -8.11
CA ALA A 345 -20.87 5.79 -8.94
C ALA A 345 -20.56 4.76 -10.04
N GLY A 346 -21.61 4.17 -10.63
CA GLY A 346 -21.49 3.28 -11.79
C GLY A 346 -21.01 1.86 -11.47
N ILE A 347 -21.02 1.44 -10.18
CA ILE A 347 -20.70 0.06 -9.75
C ILE A 347 -21.93 -0.52 -9.03
N PRO A 348 -22.90 -1.06 -9.77
CA PRO A 348 -24.15 -1.58 -9.18
C PRO A 348 -23.98 -2.88 -8.41
N TYR A 349 -23.05 -3.77 -8.81
CA TYR A 349 -22.91 -5.08 -8.18
C TYR A 349 -21.45 -5.44 -7.91
N VAL A 350 -21.21 -5.99 -6.72
CA VAL A 350 -19.94 -6.63 -6.36
C VAL A 350 -20.26 -8.00 -5.76
N ILE A 351 -19.55 -9.03 -6.21
CA ILE A 351 -19.70 -10.41 -5.80
C ILE A 351 -18.37 -10.89 -5.23
N VAL A 352 -18.41 -11.52 -4.06
CA VAL A 352 -17.22 -12.11 -3.42
C VAL A 352 -17.54 -13.56 -3.06
N GLY A 353 -16.73 -14.50 -3.51
CA GLY A 353 -16.93 -15.91 -3.27
C GLY A 353 -18.32 -16.41 -3.75
N GLY A 354 -18.85 -15.82 -4.82
CA GLY A 354 -20.18 -16.15 -5.37
C GLY A 354 -21.36 -15.51 -4.65
N GLN A 355 -21.14 -14.66 -3.63
CA GLN A 355 -22.22 -13.96 -2.91
C GLN A 355 -22.22 -12.47 -3.24
N ILE A 356 -23.41 -11.90 -3.46
CA ILE A 356 -23.56 -10.47 -3.70
C ILE A 356 -23.28 -9.69 -2.40
N VAL A 357 -22.26 -8.88 -2.40
CA VAL A 357 -21.89 -8.00 -1.27
C VAL A 357 -22.24 -6.54 -1.52
N VAL A 358 -22.43 -6.14 -2.79
CA VAL A 358 -23.03 -4.86 -3.19
C VAL A 358 -24.16 -5.17 -4.17
N ASP A 359 -25.37 -4.67 -3.86
CA ASP A 359 -26.60 -4.84 -4.65
C ASP A 359 -27.21 -3.47 -4.94
N GLY A 360 -27.35 -3.11 -6.21
CA GLY A 360 -27.82 -1.79 -6.61
C GLY A 360 -27.01 -0.63 -6.01
N GLY A 361 -25.69 -0.82 -5.80
CA GLY A 361 -24.81 0.15 -5.15
C GLY A 361 -24.85 0.17 -3.62
N ASN A 362 -25.65 -0.68 -2.97
CA ASN A 362 -25.76 -0.77 -1.51
C ASN A 362 -25.05 -2.01 -0.97
N VAL A 363 -24.35 -1.86 0.16
CA VAL A 363 -23.67 -2.97 0.82
C VAL A 363 -24.70 -3.88 1.49
N THR A 364 -24.62 -5.18 1.22
CA THR A 364 -25.49 -6.21 1.84
C THR A 364 -24.95 -6.65 3.21
N ALA A 365 -25.71 -7.50 3.90
CA ALA A 365 -25.27 -8.12 5.16
C ALA A 365 -24.27 -9.27 4.96
N ALA A 366 -24.03 -9.73 3.70
CA ALA A 366 -23.15 -10.85 3.41
C ALA A 366 -21.68 -10.57 3.82
N ARG A 367 -21.02 -11.59 4.36
CA ARG A 367 -19.64 -11.55 4.82
C ARG A 367 -18.85 -12.76 4.28
N PRO A 368 -18.77 -12.95 2.95
CA PRO A 368 -18.15 -14.12 2.34
C PRO A 368 -16.63 -14.04 2.24
N GLY A 369 -16.05 -12.90 2.59
CA GLY A 369 -14.60 -12.66 2.48
C GLY A 369 -13.79 -13.65 3.28
N ARG A 370 -12.74 -14.19 2.68
CA ARG A 370 -11.88 -15.24 3.25
C ARG A 370 -10.46 -14.73 3.44
N ALA A 371 -9.78 -15.30 4.43
CA ALA A 371 -8.35 -15.12 4.59
C ALA A 371 -7.59 -15.72 3.40
N ILE A 372 -6.77 -14.91 2.74
CA ILE A 372 -5.81 -15.35 1.74
C ILE A 372 -4.45 -15.40 2.42
N ARG A 373 -3.92 -16.61 2.59
CA ARG A 373 -2.64 -16.85 3.28
C ARG A 373 -1.67 -17.60 2.37
N ALA A 374 -0.38 -17.34 2.54
CA ALA A 374 0.63 -18.27 2.07
C ALA A 374 0.55 -19.61 2.85
N PRO A 375 1.10 -20.70 2.32
CA PRO A 375 1.15 -21.97 3.04
C PRO A 375 1.81 -21.82 4.40
N ILE A 376 1.12 -22.31 5.43
CA ILE A 376 1.66 -22.34 6.81
C ILE A 376 2.63 -23.52 6.89
N ALA A 377 3.84 -23.31 7.43
CA ALA A 377 4.80 -24.37 7.60
C ALA A 377 4.24 -25.46 8.55
N ALA A 378 4.18 -26.70 8.06
CA ALA A 378 3.77 -27.82 8.90
C ALA A 378 4.78 -28.02 10.04
N GLY A 379 4.35 -27.84 11.29
CA GLY A 379 5.18 -28.21 12.45
C GLY A 379 5.26 -27.26 13.63
N ARG A 380 4.54 -26.14 13.66
CA ARG A 380 4.42 -25.33 14.88
C ARG A 380 2.93 -25.08 15.19
N ARG A 381 2.31 -26.08 15.84
CA ARG A 381 1.09 -25.90 16.62
C ARG A 381 1.47 -25.57 18.06
#